data_f153057f79021b7b3cae5f0ced102acf
#
_entry.id   f153057f79021b7b3cae5f0ced102acf
#
_cell.length_a   1.000
_cell.length_b   1.000
_cell.length_c   1.000
_cell.angle_alpha   90.00
_cell.angle_beta   90.00
_cell.angle_gamma   90.00
#
_symmetry.space_group_name_H-M   'P 1'
#
loop_
_entity.id
_entity.type
_entity.pdbx_description
1 polymer ?
#
loop_
_entity_poly.entity_id
_entity_poly.type
_entity_poly.pdbx_seq_one_letter_code
_entity_poly.pdbx_strand_id
1 'polypeptide(L)'
;MKEVKSPKKPLLYYYSIVLIVILLFNWIVSPLLMQAQVEETDYGTFMRMIEEKNIGEVEVKGSEIIFTDKDETQIYKTGAMDDPTLTQRLYESGAKFSQDVAQTTSPLLSYLLTGLLPLVLFFFVGQMLYKRIMSQNGGKDAMMFGMGKSNAKVYVESTKGIRFDDVAGEDEAKDSLKEIVDYLHDPQKYTDIGASMPKGVLLVGPPGTGKTMLAKAVAGESNVPFFSISGSEFVEMFVGMGASKVRDLFSQAKEKAPCIVFIDEIDAIGKKRDNQFSNNDEREQTLNQLLTEMDGFDSNNGVIILAATNRPESLDPALTRPGRFDRRVPVELPDLKGREAILKVHAKKIKAADNVDYHVIARMASGASGAELANIINEAALRAVRSGRSVVEQADLEESIEVVIAGYQKKNAVMTDHEKHIVAYHEIGHALVAALQSHSAPVQKITIIPRTSGALGYTMQVEQTDKVLMTKQELENKIATLTGGRAAEEVVFSEITTGASNDIEQATKLARAMITRYGMSEAFDMVALETVSNQYLGGDTSLACSAQTQNEIDARVVALVKAEHEKARKLLEENRTLLDKLSAFLYEKETITGDEFMQIVNENKEAKA
;
A
#
# COMPACT_ATOMS: atom_id res chain seq x y z
N MET A 1 6.20 -18.73 14.05
CA MET A 1 5.36 -19.32 12.99
C MET A 1 6.25 -19.66 11.80
N LYS A 2 6.18 -20.89 11.28
CA LYS A 2 6.90 -21.28 10.05
C LYS A 2 5.92 -21.21 8.88
N GLU A 3 6.28 -20.46 7.85
CA GLU A 3 5.54 -20.38 6.59
C GLU A 3 5.72 -21.70 5.81
N VAL A 4 4.64 -22.37 5.47
CA VAL A 4 4.70 -23.54 4.60
C VAL A 4 4.70 -23.04 3.15
N LYS A 5 5.85 -23.12 2.48
CA LYS A 5 5.98 -22.74 1.06
C LYS A 5 5.21 -23.73 0.19
N SER A 6 4.38 -23.22 -0.72
CA SER A 6 3.73 -24.00 -1.75
C SER A 6 4.77 -24.75 -2.62
N PRO A 7 4.48 -25.97 -3.09
CA PRO A 7 5.41 -26.74 -3.92
C PRO A 7 5.70 -25.99 -5.22
N LYS A 8 7.00 -25.82 -5.55
CA LYS A 8 7.45 -25.21 -6.81
C LYS A 8 6.89 -26.05 -7.97
N LYS A 9 6.36 -25.39 -9.02
CA LYS A 9 5.91 -26.04 -10.24
C LYS A 9 7.00 -26.95 -10.80
N PRO A 10 6.67 -28.20 -11.23
CA PRO A 10 7.69 -29.13 -11.69
C PRO A 10 8.43 -28.58 -12.91
N LEU A 11 9.72 -28.86 -13.00
CA LEU A 11 10.62 -28.39 -14.05
C LEU A 11 10.07 -28.69 -15.47
N LEU A 12 9.32 -29.79 -15.60
CA LEU A 12 8.64 -30.21 -16.83
C LEU A 12 7.69 -29.15 -17.42
N TYR A 13 7.05 -28.31 -16.60
CA TYR A 13 6.17 -27.23 -17.06
C TYR A 13 6.93 -26.16 -17.86
N TYR A 14 8.14 -25.82 -17.44
CA TYR A 14 8.96 -24.86 -18.15
C TYR A 14 9.53 -25.43 -19.45
N TYR A 15 9.89 -26.73 -19.44
CA TYR A 15 10.35 -27.41 -20.65
C TYR A 15 9.26 -27.58 -21.70
N SER A 16 8.00 -27.83 -21.31
CA SER A 16 6.89 -27.89 -22.27
C SER A 16 6.57 -26.52 -22.90
N ILE A 17 6.67 -25.44 -22.15
CA ILE A 17 6.52 -24.08 -22.72
C ILE A 17 7.63 -23.79 -23.73
N VAL A 18 8.88 -24.09 -23.40
CA VAL A 18 10.03 -23.90 -24.30
C VAL A 18 9.88 -24.74 -25.57
N LEU A 19 9.44 -25.99 -25.44
CA LEU A 19 9.19 -26.87 -26.59
C LEU A 19 8.09 -26.32 -27.50
N ILE A 20 6.98 -25.82 -26.95
CA ILE A 20 5.90 -25.20 -27.72
C ILE A 20 6.40 -23.94 -28.45
N VAL A 21 7.18 -23.11 -27.80
CA VAL A 21 7.77 -21.90 -28.42
C VAL A 21 8.73 -22.27 -29.56
N ILE A 22 9.56 -23.31 -29.40
CA ILE A 22 10.46 -23.81 -30.45
C ILE A 22 9.67 -24.37 -31.64
N LEU A 23 8.58 -25.12 -31.39
CA LEU A 23 7.73 -25.66 -32.44
C LEU A 23 6.99 -24.58 -33.21
N LEU A 24 6.46 -23.55 -32.51
CA LEU A 24 5.82 -22.38 -33.13
C LEU A 24 6.84 -21.55 -33.93
N PHE A 25 8.05 -21.39 -33.42
CA PHE A 25 9.13 -20.69 -34.14
C PHE A 25 9.50 -21.43 -35.42
N ASN A 26 9.72 -22.74 -35.38
CA ASN A 26 9.99 -23.53 -36.57
C ASN A 26 8.84 -23.53 -37.59
N TRP A 27 7.58 -23.50 -37.13
CA TRP A 27 6.44 -23.56 -38.02
C TRP A 27 6.09 -22.22 -38.67
N ILE A 28 6.32 -21.08 -37.98
CA ILE A 28 5.94 -19.74 -38.45
C ILE A 28 7.15 -18.98 -39.01
N VAL A 29 8.28 -19.03 -38.33
CA VAL A 29 9.43 -18.15 -38.63
C VAL A 29 10.40 -18.79 -39.63
N SER A 30 10.59 -20.12 -39.59
CA SER A 30 11.51 -20.80 -40.54
C SER A 30 11.08 -20.68 -42.00
N PRO A 31 9.79 -20.85 -42.38
CA PRO A 31 9.34 -20.64 -43.75
C PRO A 31 9.47 -19.17 -44.23
N LEU A 32 9.23 -18.20 -43.32
CA LEU A 32 9.35 -16.78 -43.63
C LEU A 32 10.82 -16.35 -43.91
N LEU A 33 11.79 -16.95 -43.22
CA LEU A 33 13.21 -16.70 -43.42
C LEU A 33 13.73 -17.34 -44.71
N MET A 34 13.19 -18.49 -45.15
CA MET A 34 13.55 -19.12 -46.42
C MET A 34 13.02 -18.36 -47.64
N GLN A 35 11.84 -17.73 -47.53
CA GLN A 35 11.30 -16.92 -48.63
C GLN A 35 12.06 -15.61 -48.91
N ALA A 36 12.86 -15.14 -47.96
CA ALA A 36 13.60 -13.89 -48.09
C ALA A 36 14.91 -14.01 -48.94
N GLN A 37 15.24 -15.19 -49.47
CA GLN A 37 16.44 -15.42 -50.26
C GLN A 37 16.18 -15.60 -51.75
N VAL A 38 14.93 -15.58 -52.21
CA VAL A 38 14.56 -15.79 -53.61
C VAL A 38 14.01 -14.50 -54.18
N GLU A 39 14.64 -13.94 -55.18
CA GLU A 39 14.20 -12.73 -55.86
C GLU A 39 13.25 -13.08 -57.02
N GLU A 40 12.05 -12.53 -57.01
CA GLU A 40 11.10 -12.70 -58.10
C GLU A 40 11.45 -11.79 -59.27
N THR A 41 11.61 -12.36 -60.47
CA THR A 41 11.94 -11.62 -61.68
C THR A 41 11.01 -11.98 -62.85
N ASP A 42 10.97 -11.16 -63.87
CA ASP A 42 10.16 -11.43 -65.08
C ASP A 42 10.86 -12.38 -66.05
N TYR A 43 10.09 -13.05 -66.92
CA TYR A 43 10.59 -14.02 -67.87
C TYR A 43 11.54 -13.36 -68.90
N GLY A 44 11.36 -12.06 -69.22
CA GLY A 44 12.24 -11.33 -70.12
C GLY A 44 13.63 -11.12 -69.57
N THR A 45 13.77 -10.88 -68.26
CA THR A 45 15.03 -10.81 -67.54
C THR A 45 15.74 -12.17 -67.52
N PHE A 46 15.00 -13.26 -67.26
CA PHE A 46 15.51 -14.63 -67.36
C PHE A 46 16.10 -14.90 -68.75
N MET A 47 15.37 -14.55 -69.82
CA MET A 47 15.82 -14.73 -71.22
C MET A 47 17.08 -13.89 -71.52
N ARG A 48 17.19 -12.68 -71.02
CA ARG A 48 18.37 -11.81 -71.17
C ARG A 48 19.60 -12.43 -70.49
N MET A 49 19.42 -12.97 -69.28
CA MET A 49 20.53 -13.64 -68.56
C MET A 49 21.00 -14.91 -69.28
N ILE A 50 20.14 -15.63 -70.02
CA ILE A 50 20.51 -16.74 -70.89
C ILE A 50 21.34 -16.24 -72.05
N GLU A 51 20.93 -15.16 -72.77
CA GLU A 51 21.65 -14.60 -73.90
C GLU A 51 23.00 -14.02 -73.53
N GLU A 52 23.10 -13.39 -72.34
CA GLU A 52 24.33 -12.84 -71.80
C GLU A 52 25.28 -13.90 -71.19
N LYS A 53 24.83 -15.19 -71.18
CA LYS A 53 25.56 -16.33 -70.58
C LYS A 53 25.91 -16.12 -69.09
N ASN A 54 25.02 -15.37 -68.39
CA ASN A 54 25.14 -15.07 -66.97
C ASN A 54 24.11 -15.88 -66.14
N ILE A 55 23.99 -17.18 -66.46
CA ILE A 55 23.08 -18.09 -65.81
C ILE A 55 23.86 -19.37 -65.38
N GLY A 56 23.59 -19.85 -64.15
CA GLY A 56 24.29 -21.00 -63.56
C GLY A 56 23.41 -22.26 -63.66
N GLU A 57 22.63 -22.50 -62.64
CA GLU A 57 21.74 -23.67 -62.55
C GLU A 57 20.26 -23.27 -62.76
N VAL A 58 19.52 -24.04 -63.57
CA VAL A 58 18.13 -23.77 -63.91
C VAL A 58 17.30 -25.00 -63.57
N GLU A 59 16.30 -24.86 -62.75
CA GLU A 59 15.33 -25.92 -62.39
C GLU A 59 13.93 -25.51 -62.82
N VAL A 60 13.32 -26.29 -63.72
CA VAL A 60 11.93 -26.08 -64.19
C VAL A 60 10.98 -26.90 -63.34
N LYS A 61 10.17 -26.23 -62.52
CA LYS A 61 9.15 -26.86 -61.64
C LYS A 61 7.73 -26.51 -62.08
N GLY A 62 7.12 -27.35 -62.89
CA GLY A 62 5.73 -27.15 -63.34
C GLY A 62 5.55 -25.80 -64.03
N SER A 63 4.93 -24.82 -63.39
CA SER A 63 4.67 -23.46 -63.93
C SER A 63 5.70 -22.41 -63.49
N GLU A 64 6.78 -22.81 -62.80
CA GLU A 64 7.80 -21.89 -62.28
C GLU A 64 9.22 -22.36 -62.71
N ILE A 65 10.11 -21.39 -62.93
CA ILE A 65 11.50 -21.63 -63.21
C ILE A 65 12.31 -20.99 -62.09
N ILE A 66 13.14 -21.76 -61.40
CA ILE A 66 14.08 -21.29 -60.39
C ILE A 66 15.46 -21.38 -61.00
N PHE A 67 16.23 -20.27 -60.91
CA PHE A 67 17.56 -20.24 -61.51
C PHE A 67 18.53 -19.39 -60.68
N THR A 68 19.81 -19.64 -60.86
CA THR A 68 20.89 -18.87 -60.24
C THR A 68 21.67 -18.05 -61.28
N ASP A 69 22.34 -17.01 -60.82
CA ASP A 69 23.35 -16.35 -61.62
C ASP A 69 24.59 -17.28 -61.81
N LYS A 70 25.48 -16.96 -62.68
CA LYS A 70 26.66 -17.79 -63.05
C LYS A 70 27.59 -18.06 -61.83
N ASP A 71 27.61 -17.12 -60.85
CA ASP A 71 28.45 -17.20 -59.67
C ASP A 71 27.73 -17.88 -58.47
N GLU A 72 26.51 -18.37 -58.68
CA GLU A 72 25.63 -19.01 -57.70
C GLU A 72 25.38 -18.17 -56.42
N THR A 73 25.46 -16.83 -56.54
CA THR A 73 25.33 -15.92 -55.41
C THR A 73 23.92 -15.53 -55.09
N GLN A 74 23.01 -15.55 -56.12
CA GLN A 74 21.62 -15.17 -55.95
C GLN A 74 20.65 -16.14 -56.63
N ILE A 75 19.53 -16.44 -55.98
CA ILE A 75 18.48 -17.34 -56.50
C ILE A 75 17.33 -16.48 -56.98
N TYR A 76 16.95 -16.70 -58.24
CA TYR A 76 15.86 -16.02 -58.94
C TYR A 76 14.70 -16.99 -59.19
N LYS A 77 13.51 -16.46 -59.24
CA LYS A 77 12.28 -17.21 -59.55
C LYS A 77 11.46 -16.44 -60.62
N THR A 78 11.03 -17.16 -61.65
CA THR A 78 10.12 -16.59 -62.68
C THR A 78 9.06 -17.61 -63.09
N GLY A 79 7.94 -17.13 -63.68
CA GLY A 79 6.93 -17.99 -64.26
C GLY A 79 7.38 -18.66 -65.56
N ALA A 80 7.09 -19.92 -65.74
CA ALA A 80 7.42 -20.62 -66.99
C ALA A 80 6.42 -20.18 -68.09
N MET A 81 6.99 -19.83 -69.27
CA MET A 81 6.23 -19.58 -70.48
C MET A 81 6.39 -20.76 -71.45
N ASP A 82 5.39 -20.98 -72.29
CA ASP A 82 5.44 -22.07 -73.29
C ASP A 82 6.37 -21.65 -74.45
N ASP A 83 7.66 -21.92 -74.25
CA ASP A 83 8.72 -21.62 -75.21
C ASP A 83 9.40 -22.90 -75.69
N PRO A 84 9.09 -23.39 -76.92
CA PRO A 84 9.67 -24.62 -77.47
C PRO A 84 11.17 -24.54 -77.69
N THR A 85 11.76 -23.30 -77.69
CA THR A 85 13.21 -23.08 -77.94
C THR A 85 14.02 -22.98 -76.66
N LEU A 86 13.39 -22.94 -75.47
CA LEU A 86 14.02 -22.76 -74.18
C LEU A 86 15.11 -23.77 -73.91
N THR A 87 14.89 -25.06 -74.16
CA THR A 87 15.87 -26.13 -73.92
C THR A 87 17.11 -25.95 -74.79
N GLN A 88 16.93 -25.54 -76.06
CA GLN A 88 18.08 -25.28 -76.97
C GLN A 88 18.89 -24.08 -76.49
N ARG A 89 18.22 -22.97 -76.09
CA ARG A 89 18.91 -21.77 -75.59
C ARG A 89 19.63 -22.02 -74.30
N LEU A 90 19.06 -22.78 -73.37
CA LEU A 90 19.74 -23.20 -72.13
C LEU A 90 21.01 -24.04 -72.43
N TYR A 91 20.90 -24.93 -73.40
CA TYR A 91 22.06 -25.72 -73.85
C TYR A 91 23.18 -24.86 -74.45
N GLU A 92 22.81 -23.88 -75.29
CA GLU A 92 23.76 -22.95 -75.94
C GLU A 92 24.38 -21.94 -74.95
N SER A 93 23.65 -21.63 -73.85
CA SER A 93 24.17 -20.75 -72.78
C SER A 93 25.21 -21.44 -71.90
N GLY A 94 25.22 -22.79 -71.86
CA GLY A 94 26.09 -23.60 -71.00
C GLY A 94 25.58 -23.75 -69.58
N ALA A 95 24.33 -23.35 -69.31
CA ALA A 95 23.71 -23.53 -68.00
C ALA A 95 23.43 -25.02 -67.71
N LYS A 96 23.55 -25.39 -66.44
CA LYS A 96 23.07 -26.71 -65.97
C LYS A 96 21.55 -26.61 -65.78
N PHE A 97 20.78 -27.42 -66.49
CA PHE A 97 19.34 -27.41 -66.36
C PHE A 97 18.76 -28.79 -66.10
N SER A 98 17.71 -28.82 -65.23
CA SER A 98 16.95 -30.01 -64.90
C SER A 98 15.45 -29.70 -64.86
N GLN A 99 14.65 -30.74 -65.12
CA GLN A 99 13.20 -30.66 -64.93
C GLN A 99 12.86 -31.59 -63.79
N ASP A 100 12.08 -31.09 -62.81
CA ASP A 100 11.62 -31.88 -61.69
C ASP A 100 10.67 -33.00 -62.19
N VAL A 101 11.05 -34.25 -62.01
CA VAL A 101 10.20 -35.38 -62.33
C VAL A 101 9.30 -35.58 -61.12
N ALA A 102 8.02 -35.18 -61.26
CA ALA A 102 7.01 -35.32 -60.21
C ALA A 102 6.98 -36.75 -59.69
N GLN A 103 7.64 -37.00 -58.56
CA GLN A 103 7.45 -38.26 -57.82
C GLN A 103 6.01 -38.24 -57.27
N THR A 104 5.15 -39.09 -57.83
CA THR A 104 3.79 -39.30 -57.35
C THR A 104 3.79 -40.00 -56.01
N THR A 105 4.23 -39.35 -54.97
CA THR A 105 3.84 -39.73 -53.61
C THR A 105 2.36 -39.36 -53.47
N SER A 106 1.55 -40.37 -53.16
CA SER A 106 0.11 -40.16 -52.97
C SER A 106 -0.14 -38.99 -52.02
N PRO A 107 -0.88 -37.94 -52.44
CA PRO A 107 -1.16 -36.77 -51.57
C PRO A 107 -1.76 -37.17 -50.23
N LEU A 108 -2.49 -38.27 -50.18
CA LEU A 108 -3.06 -38.84 -48.97
C LEU A 108 -1.99 -39.34 -47.99
N LEU A 109 -0.88 -39.93 -48.46
CA LEU A 109 0.20 -40.43 -47.61
C LEU A 109 1.01 -39.30 -47.02
N SER A 110 1.21 -38.21 -47.77
CA SER A 110 1.87 -36.99 -47.30
C SER A 110 1.05 -36.28 -46.22
N TYR A 111 -0.27 -36.11 -46.41
CA TYR A 111 -1.18 -35.55 -45.40
C TYR A 111 -1.24 -36.40 -44.13
N LEU A 112 -1.18 -37.72 -44.25
CA LEU A 112 -1.25 -38.66 -43.15
C LEU A 112 0.04 -38.63 -42.31
N LEU A 113 1.19 -38.56 -42.95
CA LEU A 113 2.51 -38.51 -42.27
C LEU A 113 2.85 -37.14 -41.65
N THR A 114 2.53 -36.05 -42.36
CA THR A 114 2.90 -34.71 -41.89
C THR A 114 1.84 -34.05 -41.03
N GLY A 115 0.55 -34.33 -41.22
CA GLY A 115 -0.57 -33.76 -40.48
C GLY A 115 -1.13 -34.62 -39.37
N LEU A 116 -1.48 -35.88 -39.67
CA LEU A 116 -2.23 -36.72 -38.74
C LEU A 116 -1.33 -37.48 -37.74
N LEU A 117 -0.15 -37.93 -38.18
CA LEU A 117 0.78 -38.69 -37.33
C LEU A 117 1.28 -37.87 -36.14
N PRO A 118 1.69 -36.61 -36.27
CA PRO A 118 2.06 -35.76 -35.14
C PRO A 118 0.91 -35.54 -34.17
N LEU A 119 -0.32 -35.33 -34.65
CA LEU A 119 -1.51 -35.17 -33.82
C LEU A 119 -1.85 -36.44 -33.01
N VAL A 120 -1.75 -37.60 -33.62
CA VAL A 120 -1.98 -38.90 -32.96
C VAL A 120 -0.88 -39.18 -31.92
N LEU A 121 0.38 -38.87 -32.27
CA LEU A 121 1.51 -38.99 -31.32
C LEU A 121 1.36 -38.07 -30.14
N PHE A 122 0.95 -36.83 -30.40
CA PHE A 122 0.67 -35.82 -29.35
C PHE A 122 -0.47 -36.26 -28.42
N PHE A 123 -1.54 -36.84 -28.98
CA PHE A 123 -2.66 -37.37 -28.22
C PHE A 123 -2.24 -38.59 -27.35
N PHE A 124 -1.42 -39.49 -27.87
CA PHE A 124 -0.91 -40.66 -27.12
C PHE A 124 0.08 -40.27 -26.04
N VAL A 125 1.00 -39.36 -26.33
CA VAL A 125 1.97 -38.82 -25.34
C VAL A 125 1.23 -38.02 -24.27
N GLY A 126 0.24 -37.21 -24.67
CA GLY A 126 -0.64 -36.49 -23.75
C GLY A 126 -1.41 -37.42 -22.81
N GLN A 127 -1.98 -38.50 -23.34
CA GLN A 127 -2.67 -39.53 -22.53
C GLN A 127 -1.72 -40.28 -21.59
N MET A 128 -0.52 -40.60 -22.06
CA MET A 128 0.48 -41.29 -21.24
C MET A 128 0.99 -40.40 -20.09
N LEU A 129 1.22 -39.14 -20.36
CA LEU A 129 1.57 -38.12 -19.34
C LEU A 129 0.40 -37.87 -18.38
N TYR A 130 -0.83 -37.77 -18.88
CA TYR A 130 -2.05 -37.65 -18.09
C TYR A 130 -2.23 -38.85 -17.13
N LYS A 131 -2.07 -40.08 -17.61
CA LYS A 131 -2.11 -41.28 -16.75
C LYS A 131 -1.00 -41.30 -15.70
N ARG A 132 0.22 -40.84 -16.03
CA ARG A 132 1.35 -40.83 -15.10
C ARG A 132 1.20 -39.77 -14.02
N ILE A 133 0.66 -38.58 -14.36
CA ILE A 133 0.35 -37.51 -13.41
C ILE A 133 -0.81 -37.90 -12.50
N MET A 134 -1.82 -38.58 -13.03
CA MET A 134 -3.00 -38.99 -12.27
C MET A 134 -2.74 -40.17 -11.33
N SER A 135 -1.73 -41.02 -11.61
CA SER A 135 -1.37 -42.14 -10.74
C SER A 135 -0.48 -41.79 -9.55
N GLN A 136 0.13 -40.60 -9.56
CA GLN A 136 1.00 -40.11 -8.46
C GLN A 136 0.29 -39.20 -7.46
N ASN A 137 -0.89 -38.64 -7.80
CA ASN A 137 -1.68 -37.82 -6.88
C ASN A 137 -3.17 -38.23 -7.02
N GLY A 138 -3.66 -38.95 -6.05
CA GLY A 138 -5.08 -39.31 -5.94
C GLY A 138 -5.95 -38.07 -5.77
N GLY A 139 -6.55 -37.58 -6.87
CA GLY A 139 -7.48 -36.46 -6.80
C GLY A 139 -8.01 -36.06 -8.18
N LYS A 140 -9.32 -36.17 -8.37
CA LYS A 140 -10.04 -35.99 -9.64
C LYS A 140 -10.10 -34.55 -10.21
N ASP A 141 -9.45 -33.55 -9.60
CA ASP A 141 -9.70 -32.12 -9.93
C ASP A 141 -8.46 -31.30 -10.32
N ALA A 142 -7.37 -31.90 -10.79
CA ALA A 142 -6.07 -31.20 -10.79
C ALA A 142 -5.68 -30.46 -12.09
N MET A 143 -6.47 -30.41 -13.17
CA MET A 143 -5.95 -29.86 -14.44
C MET A 143 -6.71 -28.69 -15.08
N MET A 144 -7.89 -28.33 -14.63
CA MET A 144 -8.61 -27.19 -15.23
C MET A 144 -8.91 -26.06 -14.25
N PHE A 145 -8.69 -26.24 -12.93
CA PHE A 145 -9.11 -25.30 -11.89
C PHE A 145 -8.06 -24.95 -10.83
N GLY A 146 -6.79 -25.09 -11.11
CA GLY A 146 -5.72 -24.61 -10.20
C GLY A 146 -5.67 -23.10 -9.99
N MET A 147 -6.43 -22.33 -10.75
CA MET A 147 -6.51 -20.87 -10.66
C MET A 147 -7.44 -20.36 -9.55
N GLY A 148 -8.29 -21.20 -8.96
CA GLY A 148 -9.23 -20.83 -7.90
C GLY A 148 -8.82 -21.26 -6.49
N LYS A 149 -7.60 -21.76 -6.28
CA LYS A 149 -7.14 -22.12 -4.94
C LYS A 149 -6.74 -20.87 -4.15
N SER A 150 -7.23 -20.79 -2.94
CA SER A 150 -6.84 -19.75 -2.00
C SER A 150 -5.33 -19.83 -1.73
N ASN A 151 -4.64 -18.69 -1.84
CA ASN A 151 -3.25 -18.53 -1.39
C ASN A 151 -3.18 -18.22 0.12
N ALA A 152 -4.23 -18.53 0.89
CA ALA A 152 -4.26 -18.26 2.31
C ALA A 152 -3.03 -18.90 2.98
N LYS A 153 -2.30 -18.07 3.70
CA LYS A 153 -1.16 -18.53 4.49
C LYS A 153 -1.68 -19.27 5.70
N VAL A 154 -1.53 -20.59 5.70
CA VAL A 154 -1.84 -21.41 6.87
C VAL A 154 -0.65 -21.36 7.81
N TYR A 155 -0.82 -20.68 8.91
CA TYR A 155 0.13 -20.70 10.03
C TYR A 155 -0.28 -21.87 10.95
N VAL A 156 0.34 -23.02 10.75
CA VAL A 156 0.16 -24.15 11.67
C VAL A 156 0.93 -23.87 12.94
N GLU A 157 0.36 -24.28 14.09
CA GLU A 157 0.94 -24.28 15.42
C GLU A 157 2.47 -24.21 15.44
N SER A 158 3.03 -23.08 15.86
CA SER A 158 4.41 -23.04 16.31
C SER A 158 4.38 -22.71 17.81
N THR A 159 5.10 -23.47 18.59
CA THR A 159 5.36 -23.24 20.03
C THR A 159 5.92 -21.85 20.36
N LYS A 160 6.08 -20.96 19.37
CA LYS A 160 6.50 -19.57 19.44
C LYS A 160 5.54 -18.65 18.69
N GLY A 161 4.22 -18.79 18.85
CA GLY A 161 3.22 -17.84 18.36
C GLY A 161 3.32 -16.51 19.07
N ILE A 162 2.89 -15.42 18.40
CA ILE A 162 2.65 -14.12 19.05
C ILE A 162 1.53 -14.32 20.07
N ARG A 163 1.71 -13.82 21.30
CA ARG A 163 0.73 -13.85 22.39
C ARG A 163 0.30 -12.44 22.78
N PHE A 164 -0.72 -12.33 23.62
CA PHE A 164 -1.17 -11.04 24.14
C PHE A 164 -0.09 -10.28 24.91
N ASP A 165 0.86 -10.98 25.53
CA ASP A 165 2.01 -10.38 26.20
C ASP A 165 3.00 -9.71 25.24
N ASP A 166 3.00 -10.11 23.98
CA ASP A 166 3.82 -9.49 22.92
C ASP A 166 3.14 -8.25 22.31
N VAL A 167 1.85 -8.01 22.63
CA VAL A 167 1.06 -6.87 22.18
C VAL A 167 0.90 -5.92 23.35
N ALA A 168 1.59 -4.80 23.32
CA ALA A 168 1.48 -3.76 24.35
C ALA A 168 0.38 -2.76 23.99
N GLY A 169 -0.25 -2.18 25.00
CA GLY A 169 -1.41 -1.31 24.83
C GLY A 169 -2.67 -2.08 24.43
N GLU A 170 -3.73 -1.38 24.04
CA GLU A 170 -4.98 -1.94 23.52
C GLU A 170 -5.67 -2.90 24.53
N ASP A 171 -5.70 -2.53 25.81
CA ASP A 171 -6.16 -3.44 26.87
C ASP A 171 -7.64 -3.76 26.71
N GLU A 172 -8.49 -2.81 26.32
CA GLU A 172 -9.92 -3.01 26.04
C GLU A 172 -10.15 -3.96 24.85
N ALA A 173 -9.36 -3.80 23.79
CA ALA A 173 -9.42 -4.69 22.63
C ALA A 173 -8.98 -6.11 23.01
N LYS A 174 -7.91 -6.25 23.81
CA LYS A 174 -7.45 -7.54 24.33
C LYS A 174 -8.50 -8.21 25.19
N ASP A 175 -9.14 -7.48 26.11
CA ASP A 175 -10.16 -8.04 26.98
C ASP A 175 -11.38 -8.54 26.19
N SER A 176 -11.80 -7.78 25.18
CA SER A 176 -12.83 -8.23 24.26
C SER A 176 -12.45 -9.47 23.47
N LEU A 177 -11.18 -9.63 23.14
CA LEU A 177 -10.66 -10.77 22.37
C LEU A 177 -10.33 -11.98 23.24
N LYS A 178 -10.04 -11.82 24.54
CA LYS A 178 -9.87 -12.91 25.50
C LYS A 178 -11.11 -13.78 25.62
N GLU A 179 -12.31 -13.18 25.53
CA GLU A 179 -13.56 -13.96 25.53
C GLU A 179 -13.62 -14.95 24.37
N ILE A 180 -13.04 -14.59 23.21
CA ILE A 180 -12.95 -15.47 22.03
C ILE A 180 -11.99 -16.62 22.31
N VAL A 181 -10.86 -16.32 22.95
CA VAL A 181 -9.86 -17.34 23.34
C VAL A 181 -10.48 -18.32 24.33
N ASP A 182 -11.16 -17.81 25.35
CA ASP A 182 -11.84 -18.62 26.36
C ASP A 182 -12.92 -19.52 25.74
N TYR A 183 -13.72 -19.00 24.81
CA TYR A 183 -14.68 -19.79 24.06
C TYR A 183 -14.06 -20.91 23.23
N LEU A 184 -12.94 -20.63 22.53
CA LEU A 184 -12.25 -21.66 21.74
C LEU A 184 -11.67 -22.77 22.62
N HIS A 185 -11.34 -22.48 23.88
CA HIS A 185 -10.88 -23.46 24.84
C HIS A 185 -12.01 -24.28 25.49
N ASP A 186 -13.10 -23.61 25.86
CA ASP A 186 -14.24 -24.23 26.55
C ASP A 186 -15.59 -23.68 26.00
N PRO A 187 -16.06 -24.19 24.85
CA PRO A 187 -17.34 -23.75 24.27
C PRO A 187 -18.55 -24.11 25.12
N GLN A 188 -18.46 -25.20 25.93
CA GLN A 188 -19.59 -25.70 26.71
C GLN A 188 -20.02 -24.70 27.80
N LYS A 189 -19.06 -24.04 28.43
CA LYS A 189 -19.32 -23.01 29.45
C LYS A 189 -20.29 -21.91 28.97
N TYR A 190 -20.23 -21.56 27.67
CA TYR A 190 -21.08 -20.53 27.07
C TYR A 190 -22.42 -21.08 26.65
N THR A 191 -22.47 -22.29 26.07
CA THR A 191 -23.70 -22.94 25.65
C THR A 191 -24.59 -23.33 26.81
N ASP A 192 -24.04 -23.72 27.95
CA ASP A 192 -24.78 -24.11 29.15
C ASP A 192 -25.58 -22.94 29.76
N ILE A 193 -25.13 -21.70 29.57
CA ILE A 193 -25.81 -20.49 30.00
C ILE A 193 -26.78 -19.98 28.91
N GLY A 194 -26.73 -20.54 27.69
CA GLY A 194 -27.51 -20.08 26.54
C GLY A 194 -26.88 -18.89 25.80
N ALA A 195 -25.60 -18.59 26.05
CA ALA A 195 -24.88 -17.56 25.34
C ALA A 195 -24.48 -18.05 23.93
N SER A 196 -24.72 -17.21 22.91
CA SER A 196 -24.24 -17.45 21.55
C SER A 196 -23.03 -16.58 21.27
N MET A 197 -21.91 -17.20 20.85
CA MET A 197 -20.73 -16.44 20.45
C MET A 197 -20.91 -15.82 19.07
N PRO A 198 -20.31 -14.64 18.84
CA PRO A 198 -20.31 -14.01 17.54
C PRO A 198 -19.58 -14.90 16.52
N LYS A 199 -20.18 -15.07 15.33
CA LYS A 199 -19.54 -15.80 14.23
C LYS A 199 -18.34 -15.04 13.66
N GLY A 200 -18.43 -13.71 13.68
CA GLY A 200 -17.42 -12.84 13.13
C GLY A 200 -17.15 -11.60 14.00
N VAL A 201 -15.90 -11.24 14.11
CA VAL A 201 -15.43 -10.05 14.81
C VAL A 201 -14.69 -9.13 13.86
N LEU A 202 -15.06 -7.87 13.85
CA LEU A 202 -14.47 -6.84 13.02
C LEU A 202 -13.56 -5.93 13.86
N LEU A 203 -12.25 -6.00 13.60
CA LEU A 203 -11.26 -5.09 14.17
C LEU A 203 -11.27 -3.79 13.36
N VAL A 204 -11.58 -2.68 14.01
CA VAL A 204 -11.71 -1.36 13.34
C VAL A 204 -10.76 -0.36 13.98
N GLY A 205 -10.08 0.46 13.18
CA GLY A 205 -9.19 1.49 13.72
C GLY A 205 -8.19 2.02 12.71
N PRO A 206 -7.37 3.02 13.09
CA PRO A 206 -6.36 3.61 12.23
C PRO A 206 -5.33 2.59 11.70
N PRO A 207 -4.64 2.87 10.59
CA PRO A 207 -3.54 2.04 10.14
C PRO A 207 -2.40 2.04 11.17
N GLY A 208 -1.68 0.92 11.27
CA GLY A 208 -0.52 0.81 12.17
C GLY A 208 -0.83 0.56 13.65
N THR A 209 -2.11 0.43 14.06
CA THR A 209 -2.50 0.17 15.46
C THR A 209 -2.33 -1.29 15.90
N GLY A 210 -1.95 -2.20 15.00
CA GLY A 210 -1.65 -3.60 15.37
C GLY A 210 -2.80 -4.58 15.19
N LYS A 211 -3.86 -4.27 14.44
CA LYS A 211 -5.02 -5.15 14.18
C LYS A 211 -4.62 -6.56 13.74
N THR A 212 -3.74 -6.66 12.75
CA THR A 212 -3.20 -7.94 12.26
C THR A 212 -2.40 -8.68 13.34
N MET A 213 -1.68 -7.94 14.20
CA MET A 213 -0.91 -8.52 15.30
C MET A 213 -1.81 -9.05 16.41
N LEU A 214 -2.88 -8.33 16.74
CA LEU A 214 -3.91 -8.77 17.68
C LEU A 214 -4.60 -10.06 17.19
N ALA A 215 -4.98 -10.14 15.91
CA ALA A 215 -5.57 -11.35 15.35
C ALA A 215 -4.62 -12.57 15.47
N LYS A 216 -3.33 -12.36 15.23
CA LYS A 216 -2.31 -13.41 15.43
C LYS A 216 -2.13 -13.78 16.90
N ALA A 217 -2.24 -12.82 17.81
CA ALA A 217 -2.14 -13.07 19.24
C ALA A 217 -3.32 -13.91 19.75
N VAL A 218 -4.56 -13.64 19.27
CA VAL A 218 -5.73 -14.47 19.57
C VAL A 218 -5.49 -15.93 19.16
N ALA A 219 -4.95 -16.15 17.97
CA ALA A 219 -4.65 -17.50 17.49
C ALA A 219 -3.52 -18.19 18.29
N GLY A 220 -2.49 -17.41 18.66
CA GLY A 220 -1.37 -17.90 19.49
C GLY A 220 -1.78 -18.25 20.91
N GLU A 221 -2.72 -17.47 21.50
CA GLU A 221 -3.29 -17.79 22.82
C GLU A 221 -4.23 -18.98 22.76
N SER A 222 -5.10 -19.04 21.75
CA SER A 222 -6.07 -20.14 21.59
C SER A 222 -5.42 -21.45 21.16
N ASN A 223 -4.17 -21.40 20.69
CA ASN A 223 -3.44 -22.55 20.16
C ASN A 223 -4.19 -23.31 19.06
N VAL A 224 -4.88 -22.57 18.19
CA VAL A 224 -5.66 -23.12 17.05
C VAL A 224 -5.01 -22.72 15.72
N PRO A 225 -5.28 -23.44 14.63
CA PRO A 225 -4.85 -23.07 13.28
C PRO A 225 -5.33 -21.67 12.91
N PHE A 226 -4.45 -20.90 12.26
CA PHE A 226 -4.72 -19.55 11.81
C PHE A 226 -4.57 -19.43 10.29
N PHE A 227 -5.67 -19.09 9.62
CA PHE A 227 -5.70 -18.82 8.20
C PHE A 227 -5.68 -17.31 8.00
N SER A 228 -4.70 -16.78 7.30
CA SER A 228 -4.60 -15.33 7.03
C SER A 228 -4.59 -15.04 5.54
N ILE A 229 -5.46 -14.15 5.12
CA ILE A 229 -5.57 -13.67 3.75
C ILE A 229 -5.86 -12.17 3.74
N SER A 230 -5.38 -11.45 2.72
CA SER A 230 -5.81 -10.07 2.48
C SER A 230 -7.07 -10.04 1.62
N GLY A 231 -8.00 -9.13 1.93
CA GLY A 231 -9.18 -8.88 1.09
C GLY A 231 -8.82 -8.57 -0.37
N SER A 232 -7.68 -7.93 -0.60
CA SER A 232 -7.17 -7.66 -1.94
C SER A 232 -6.82 -8.93 -2.74
N GLU A 233 -6.47 -10.04 -2.08
CA GLU A 233 -6.17 -11.32 -2.73
C GLU A 233 -7.41 -12.03 -3.32
N PHE A 234 -8.60 -11.59 -2.93
CA PHE A 234 -9.87 -12.05 -3.53
C PHE A 234 -10.27 -11.27 -4.77
N VAL A 235 -9.68 -10.08 -4.99
CA VAL A 235 -9.97 -9.27 -6.18
C VAL A 235 -9.16 -9.80 -7.35
N GLU A 236 -9.87 -10.35 -8.34
CA GLU A 236 -9.26 -10.98 -9.52
C GLU A 236 -9.81 -10.35 -10.81
N MET A 237 -9.09 -10.54 -11.91
CA MET A 237 -9.52 -10.03 -13.22
C MET A 237 -10.64 -10.88 -13.87
N PHE A 238 -10.79 -12.15 -13.45
CA PHE A 238 -11.76 -13.06 -14.02
C PHE A 238 -12.94 -13.28 -13.07
N VAL A 239 -14.14 -13.04 -13.58
CA VAL A 239 -15.40 -13.18 -12.81
C VAL A 239 -15.54 -14.59 -12.25
N GLY A 240 -15.83 -14.68 -10.95
CA GLY A 240 -16.04 -15.92 -10.21
C GLY A 240 -14.79 -16.55 -9.59
N MET A 241 -13.58 -16.03 -9.87
CA MET A 241 -12.36 -16.54 -9.24
C MET A 241 -12.26 -16.15 -7.76
N GLY A 242 -12.60 -14.92 -7.40
CA GLY A 242 -12.66 -14.47 -6.03
C GLY A 242 -13.63 -15.31 -5.20
N ALA A 243 -14.83 -15.55 -5.71
CA ALA A 243 -15.83 -16.41 -5.07
C ALA A 243 -15.33 -17.87 -4.90
N SER A 244 -14.55 -18.38 -5.86
CA SER A 244 -13.94 -19.71 -5.74
C SER A 244 -12.89 -19.78 -4.64
N LYS A 245 -12.06 -18.72 -4.50
CA LYS A 245 -11.07 -18.63 -3.41
C LYS A 245 -11.73 -18.54 -2.04
N VAL A 246 -12.84 -17.80 -1.92
CA VAL A 246 -13.63 -17.75 -0.69
C VAL A 246 -14.11 -19.16 -0.32
N ARG A 247 -14.75 -19.88 -1.23
CA ARG A 247 -15.20 -21.28 -0.98
C ARG A 247 -14.08 -22.20 -0.56
N ASP A 248 -12.93 -22.13 -1.24
CA ASP A 248 -11.77 -22.96 -0.91
C ASP A 248 -11.22 -22.66 0.49
N LEU A 249 -11.08 -21.37 0.85
CA LEU A 249 -10.65 -20.94 2.18
C LEU A 249 -11.57 -21.49 3.27
N PHE A 250 -12.88 -21.32 3.11
CA PHE A 250 -13.86 -21.78 4.10
C PHE A 250 -13.98 -23.30 4.17
N SER A 251 -13.80 -24.01 3.05
CA SER A 251 -13.70 -25.48 3.04
C SER A 251 -12.50 -25.96 3.84
N GLN A 252 -11.32 -25.35 3.65
CA GLN A 252 -10.11 -25.68 4.42
C GLN A 252 -10.27 -25.35 5.91
N ALA A 253 -10.94 -24.24 6.25
CA ALA A 253 -11.21 -23.87 7.62
C ALA A 253 -12.14 -24.90 8.31
N LYS A 254 -13.19 -25.35 7.63
CA LYS A 254 -14.10 -26.40 8.14
C LYS A 254 -13.37 -27.71 8.42
N GLU A 255 -12.44 -28.10 7.55
CA GLU A 255 -11.65 -29.32 7.73
C GLU A 255 -10.68 -29.26 8.92
N LYS A 256 -10.27 -28.06 9.32
CA LYS A 256 -9.29 -27.83 10.39
C LYS A 256 -9.88 -27.16 11.63
N ALA A 257 -11.18 -27.21 11.79
CA ALA A 257 -11.84 -26.68 13.00
C ALA A 257 -11.43 -27.46 14.27
N PRO A 258 -11.26 -26.81 15.45
CA PRO A 258 -11.42 -25.38 15.66
C PRO A 258 -10.28 -24.55 15.05
N CYS A 259 -10.61 -23.41 14.43
CA CYS A 259 -9.63 -22.53 13.79
C CYS A 259 -10.10 -21.07 13.71
N ILE A 260 -9.16 -20.17 13.40
CA ILE A 260 -9.45 -18.76 13.14
C ILE A 260 -9.16 -18.45 11.68
N VAL A 261 -10.12 -17.80 11.00
CA VAL A 261 -9.95 -17.22 9.66
C VAL A 261 -9.81 -15.71 9.82
N PHE A 262 -8.70 -15.15 9.39
CA PHE A 262 -8.45 -13.71 9.42
C PHE A 262 -8.41 -13.12 8.01
N ILE A 263 -9.26 -12.10 7.79
CA ILE A 263 -9.33 -11.37 6.54
C ILE A 263 -8.87 -9.93 6.80
N ASP A 264 -7.67 -9.60 6.36
CA ASP A 264 -7.17 -8.23 6.46
C ASP A 264 -7.73 -7.36 5.33
N GLU A 265 -7.89 -6.06 5.55
CA GLU A 265 -8.40 -5.12 4.55
C GLU A 265 -9.73 -5.58 3.92
N ILE A 266 -10.70 -5.99 4.73
CA ILE A 266 -11.99 -6.52 4.27
C ILE A 266 -12.75 -5.52 3.37
N ASP A 267 -12.48 -4.23 3.51
CA ASP A 267 -13.04 -3.16 2.69
C ASP A 267 -12.63 -3.26 1.20
N ALA A 268 -11.59 -4.02 0.85
CA ALA A 268 -11.23 -4.28 -0.54
C ALA A 268 -12.36 -5.02 -1.30
N ILE A 269 -13.10 -5.90 -0.62
CA ILE A 269 -14.21 -6.68 -1.20
C ILE A 269 -15.57 -6.25 -0.66
N GLY A 270 -15.60 -5.67 0.55
CA GLY A 270 -16.82 -5.37 1.30
C GLY A 270 -17.36 -3.97 1.11
N LYS A 271 -16.95 -3.21 0.11
CA LYS A 271 -17.35 -1.80 -0.10
C LYS A 271 -18.84 -1.69 -0.49
N LYS A 272 -19.52 -0.65 0.03
CA LYS A 272 -20.91 -0.29 -0.34
C LYS A 272 -21.07 -0.17 -1.85
N ARG A 273 -22.26 -0.51 -2.34
CA ARG A 273 -22.65 -0.37 -3.74
C ARG A 273 -22.74 1.10 -4.11
N ASP A 274 -21.87 1.55 -5.02
CA ASP A 274 -22.00 2.85 -5.66
C ASP A 274 -22.84 2.70 -6.94
N ASN A 275 -23.88 3.50 -7.08
CA ASN A 275 -24.80 3.49 -8.22
C ASN A 275 -24.18 4.04 -9.52
N GLN A 276 -22.90 4.35 -9.56
CA GLN A 276 -22.22 4.87 -10.76
C GLN A 276 -21.39 3.78 -11.43
N PHE A 277 -21.86 3.41 -12.61
CA PHE A 277 -21.18 2.70 -13.71
C PHE A 277 -19.73 2.27 -13.46
N SER A 278 -19.50 1.06 -12.97
CA SER A 278 -18.23 0.37 -13.19
C SER A 278 -18.34 -1.13 -12.91
N ASN A 279 -17.57 -1.91 -13.65
CA ASN A 279 -17.38 -3.36 -13.60
C ASN A 279 -17.06 -3.91 -12.20
N ASN A 280 -18.04 -3.88 -11.29
CA ASN A 280 -17.89 -4.41 -9.92
C ASN A 280 -18.51 -5.80 -9.74
N ASP A 281 -18.94 -6.45 -10.84
CA ASP A 281 -19.63 -7.75 -10.79
C ASP A 281 -18.81 -8.83 -10.06
N GLU A 282 -17.50 -8.81 -10.22
CA GLU A 282 -16.62 -9.77 -9.57
C GLU A 282 -16.51 -9.55 -8.06
N ARG A 283 -16.35 -8.29 -7.63
CA ARG A 283 -16.32 -7.96 -6.19
C ARG A 283 -17.65 -8.26 -5.51
N GLU A 284 -18.76 -7.93 -6.16
CA GLU A 284 -20.10 -8.21 -5.64
C GLU A 284 -20.35 -9.71 -5.54
N GLN A 285 -19.93 -10.50 -6.54
CA GLN A 285 -20.04 -11.95 -6.51
C GLN A 285 -19.17 -12.55 -5.38
N THR A 286 -17.97 -12.03 -5.17
CA THR A 286 -17.06 -12.43 -4.10
C THR A 286 -17.65 -12.10 -2.73
N LEU A 287 -18.20 -10.89 -2.56
CA LEU A 287 -18.88 -10.47 -1.34
C LEU A 287 -20.08 -11.37 -1.04
N ASN A 288 -20.94 -11.60 -2.03
CA ASN A 288 -22.12 -12.45 -1.87
C ASN A 288 -21.73 -13.89 -1.49
N GLN A 289 -20.63 -14.41 -2.05
CA GLN A 289 -20.11 -15.72 -1.66
C GLN A 289 -19.60 -15.71 -0.21
N LEU A 290 -18.87 -14.66 0.22
CA LEU A 290 -18.42 -14.53 1.60
C LEU A 290 -19.62 -14.51 2.57
N LEU A 291 -20.66 -13.72 2.27
CA LEU A 291 -21.88 -13.67 3.07
C LEU A 291 -22.56 -15.04 3.15
N THR A 292 -22.61 -15.78 2.02
CA THR A 292 -23.19 -17.12 1.97
C THR A 292 -22.41 -18.10 2.83
N GLU A 293 -21.08 -18.07 2.77
CA GLU A 293 -20.25 -18.95 3.62
C GLU A 293 -20.42 -18.61 5.09
N MET A 294 -20.47 -17.31 5.47
CA MET A 294 -20.72 -16.88 6.86
C MET A 294 -22.08 -17.32 7.37
N ASP A 295 -23.13 -17.19 6.56
CA ASP A 295 -24.49 -17.61 6.94
C ASP A 295 -24.58 -19.15 7.08
N GLY A 296 -23.82 -19.90 6.27
CA GLY A 296 -23.76 -21.35 6.29
C GLY A 296 -22.92 -21.96 7.42
N PHE A 297 -22.35 -21.14 8.31
CA PHE A 297 -21.66 -21.64 9.51
C PHE A 297 -22.65 -21.79 10.67
N ASP A 298 -22.67 -22.99 11.26
CA ASP A 298 -23.23 -23.18 12.58
C ASP A 298 -22.21 -22.72 13.63
N SER A 299 -22.67 -21.97 14.63
CA SER A 299 -21.85 -21.46 15.73
C SER A 299 -21.10 -22.57 16.49
N ASN A 300 -21.53 -23.81 16.37
CA ASN A 300 -20.94 -24.98 17.05
C ASN A 300 -19.71 -25.57 16.32
N ASN A 301 -19.38 -25.11 15.13
CA ASN A 301 -18.27 -25.70 14.34
C ASN A 301 -16.88 -25.22 14.74
N GLY A 302 -16.75 -24.33 15.74
CA GLY A 302 -15.45 -23.87 16.25
C GLY A 302 -14.64 -23.02 15.27
N VAL A 303 -15.24 -22.51 14.20
CA VAL A 303 -14.58 -21.58 13.26
C VAL A 303 -14.98 -20.15 13.62
N ILE A 304 -14.00 -19.31 13.90
CA ILE A 304 -14.21 -17.87 14.16
C ILE A 304 -13.58 -17.06 13.04
N ILE A 305 -14.34 -16.08 12.55
CA ILE A 305 -13.88 -15.19 11.49
C ILE A 305 -13.49 -13.87 12.14
N LEU A 306 -12.22 -13.47 11.99
CA LEU A 306 -11.75 -12.14 12.33
C LEU A 306 -11.55 -11.36 11.03
N ALA A 307 -11.98 -10.11 10.98
CA ALA A 307 -11.66 -9.23 9.86
C ALA A 307 -11.08 -7.91 10.39
N ALA A 308 -10.28 -7.24 9.58
CA ALA A 308 -9.74 -5.93 9.92
C ALA A 308 -10.04 -4.92 8.81
N THR A 309 -10.34 -3.68 9.20
CA THR A 309 -10.52 -2.55 8.28
C THR A 309 -10.09 -1.23 8.93
N ASN A 310 -9.60 -0.32 8.09
CA ASN A 310 -9.39 1.07 8.47
C ASN A 310 -10.59 1.97 8.07
N ARG A 311 -11.60 1.41 7.36
CA ARG A 311 -12.74 2.13 6.80
C ARG A 311 -14.07 1.44 7.10
N PRO A 312 -14.48 1.34 8.36
CA PRO A 312 -15.71 0.62 8.71
C PRO A 312 -16.97 1.23 8.06
N GLU A 313 -16.98 2.54 7.83
CA GLU A 313 -18.07 3.26 7.18
C GLU A 313 -18.23 2.94 5.68
N SER A 314 -17.18 2.46 5.03
CA SER A 314 -17.21 2.06 3.62
C SER A 314 -17.81 0.66 3.41
N LEU A 315 -17.96 -0.13 4.48
CA LEU A 315 -18.43 -1.50 4.40
C LEU A 315 -19.93 -1.58 4.08
N ASP A 316 -20.28 -2.58 3.27
CA ASP A 316 -21.69 -2.93 3.02
C ASP A 316 -22.37 -3.30 4.35
N PRO A 317 -23.54 -2.70 4.66
CA PRO A 317 -24.27 -3.01 5.88
C PRO A 317 -24.61 -4.50 6.04
N ALA A 318 -24.67 -5.25 4.95
CA ALA A 318 -24.89 -6.68 5.00
C ALA A 318 -23.81 -7.46 5.76
N LEU A 319 -22.56 -6.98 5.72
CA LEU A 319 -21.44 -7.59 6.46
C LEU A 319 -21.59 -7.45 7.98
N THR A 320 -22.21 -6.36 8.44
CA THR A 320 -22.28 -6.02 9.86
C THR A 320 -23.63 -6.38 10.50
N ARG A 321 -24.46 -7.18 9.79
CA ARG A 321 -25.72 -7.69 10.35
C ARG A 321 -25.46 -8.81 11.37
N PRO A 322 -26.37 -8.98 12.36
CA PRO A 322 -26.30 -10.11 13.30
C PRO A 322 -26.13 -11.46 12.59
N GLY A 323 -25.24 -12.29 13.13
CA GLY A 323 -24.88 -13.58 12.54
C GLY A 323 -23.73 -13.54 11.52
N ARG A 324 -23.11 -12.36 11.31
CA ARG A 324 -21.93 -12.13 10.46
C ARG A 324 -20.84 -11.45 11.27
N PHE A 325 -20.39 -10.24 10.90
CA PHE A 325 -19.51 -9.43 11.75
C PHE A 325 -20.35 -8.59 12.73
N ASP A 326 -20.91 -9.26 13.68
CA ASP A 326 -21.85 -8.68 14.66
C ASP A 326 -21.13 -8.06 15.87
N ARG A 327 -19.86 -8.41 16.09
CA ARG A 327 -19.02 -7.79 17.12
C ARG A 327 -17.98 -6.87 16.48
N ARG A 328 -17.94 -5.61 16.92
CA ARG A 328 -16.92 -4.66 16.54
C ARG A 328 -15.98 -4.43 17.71
N VAL A 329 -14.68 -4.55 17.46
CA VAL A 329 -13.64 -4.26 18.44
C VAL A 329 -12.83 -3.09 17.93
N PRO A 330 -12.95 -1.90 18.54
CA PRO A 330 -12.12 -0.76 18.19
C PRO A 330 -10.67 -1.03 18.62
N VAL A 331 -9.72 -0.69 17.74
CA VAL A 331 -8.28 -0.74 17.97
C VAL A 331 -7.77 0.66 17.66
N GLU A 332 -7.73 1.49 18.70
CA GLU A 332 -7.49 2.94 18.57
C GLU A 332 -5.98 3.25 18.58
N LEU A 333 -5.63 4.53 18.45
CA LEU A 333 -4.25 4.95 18.70
C LEU A 333 -3.94 4.80 20.19
N PRO A 334 -2.72 4.34 20.55
CA PRO A 334 -2.37 4.07 21.94
C PRO A 334 -2.33 5.36 22.77
N ASP A 335 -2.87 5.30 23.97
CA ASP A 335 -2.72 6.33 24.99
C ASP A 335 -1.25 6.46 25.47
N LEU A 336 -0.96 7.40 26.33
CA LEU A 336 0.40 7.62 26.83
C LEU A 336 1.02 6.35 27.46
N LYS A 337 0.25 5.60 28.25
CA LYS A 337 0.72 4.35 28.87
C LYS A 337 0.95 3.26 27.83
N GLY A 338 0.03 3.14 26.87
CA GLY A 338 0.14 2.22 25.74
C GLY A 338 1.37 2.53 24.89
N ARG A 339 1.63 3.82 24.56
CA ARG A 339 2.82 4.21 23.82
C ARG A 339 4.11 3.85 24.56
N GLU A 340 4.17 4.13 25.85
CA GLU A 340 5.32 3.76 26.70
C GLU A 340 5.54 2.24 26.73
N ALA A 341 4.46 1.46 26.88
CA ALA A 341 4.52 0.00 26.88
C ALA A 341 4.98 -0.54 25.51
N ILE A 342 4.47 0.00 24.41
CA ILE A 342 4.87 -0.39 23.04
C ILE A 342 6.36 -0.10 22.82
N LEU A 343 6.83 1.10 23.19
CA LEU A 343 8.24 1.47 23.10
C LEU A 343 9.12 0.47 23.87
N LYS A 344 8.75 0.13 25.11
CA LYS A 344 9.47 -0.85 25.93
C LYS A 344 9.52 -2.25 25.29
N VAL A 345 8.43 -2.72 24.69
CA VAL A 345 8.38 -4.00 23.98
C VAL A 345 9.34 -4.02 22.79
N HIS A 346 9.34 -2.95 21.99
CA HIS A 346 10.25 -2.85 20.85
C HIS A 346 11.70 -2.62 21.28
N ALA A 347 11.93 -1.89 22.36
CA ALA A 347 13.26 -1.66 22.91
C ALA A 347 13.96 -2.95 23.40
N LYS A 348 13.22 -3.98 23.81
CA LYS A 348 13.80 -5.30 24.14
C LYS A 348 14.58 -5.95 22.98
N LYS A 349 14.35 -5.50 21.76
CA LYS A 349 15.01 -6.04 20.55
C LYS A 349 16.32 -5.34 20.21
N ILE A 350 16.63 -4.24 20.86
CA ILE A 350 17.82 -3.42 20.64
C ILE A 350 18.65 -3.29 21.93
N LYS A 351 19.87 -2.78 21.82
CA LYS A 351 20.68 -2.43 22.98
C LYS A 351 20.46 -0.96 23.29
N ALA A 352 19.64 -0.66 24.27
CA ALA A 352 19.42 0.69 24.79
C ALA A 352 20.22 0.91 26.08
N ALA A 353 20.57 2.16 26.36
CA ALA A 353 21.18 2.56 27.62
C ALA A 353 20.17 2.47 28.78
N ASP A 354 20.63 2.16 29.97
CA ASP A 354 19.76 1.96 31.14
C ASP A 354 19.06 3.24 31.62
N ASN A 355 19.57 4.41 31.21
CA ASN A 355 19.04 5.73 31.59
C ASN A 355 18.02 6.29 30.59
N VAL A 356 17.53 5.51 29.65
CA VAL A 356 16.49 5.95 28.69
C VAL A 356 15.15 6.09 29.39
N ASP A 357 14.58 7.30 29.32
CA ASP A 357 13.23 7.59 29.81
C ASP A 357 12.18 7.43 28.69
N TYR A 358 11.58 6.23 28.62
CA TYR A 358 10.51 5.93 27.64
C TYR A 358 9.23 6.73 27.88
N HIS A 359 9.01 7.27 29.10
CA HIS A 359 7.85 8.10 29.36
C HIS A 359 7.96 9.44 28.64
N VAL A 360 9.13 10.07 28.66
CA VAL A 360 9.40 11.29 27.90
C VAL A 360 9.24 11.05 26.41
N ILE A 361 9.79 9.95 25.89
CA ILE A 361 9.66 9.56 24.47
C ILE A 361 8.19 9.34 24.08
N ALA A 362 7.41 8.66 24.92
CA ALA A 362 5.98 8.40 24.69
C ALA A 362 5.15 9.71 24.65
N ARG A 363 5.51 10.69 25.49
CA ARG A 363 4.89 12.02 25.47
C ARG A 363 5.20 12.76 24.15
N MET A 364 6.47 12.78 23.73
CA MET A 364 6.90 13.42 22.50
C MET A 364 6.26 12.78 21.26
N ALA A 365 5.99 11.48 21.30
CA ALA A 365 5.34 10.72 20.24
C ALA A 365 3.80 10.69 20.38
N SER A 366 3.18 11.76 20.87
CA SER A 366 1.73 11.89 20.99
C SER A 366 1.04 11.69 19.62
N GLY A 367 -0.01 10.87 19.57
CA GLY A 367 -0.74 10.54 18.35
C GLY A 367 -0.05 9.52 17.43
N ALA A 368 1.13 9.02 17.80
CA ALA A 368 1.82 8.00 17.00
C ALA A 368 1.15 6.62 17.14
N SER A 369 1.02 5.93 16.02
CA SER A 369 0.57 4.54 15.96
C SER A 369 1.65 3.57 16.46
N GLY A 370 1.26 2.33 16.77
CA GLY A 370 2.20 1.28 17.17
C GLY A 370 3.30 1.00 16.14
N ALA A 371 2.98 1.13 14.85
CA ALA A 371 3.96 0.96 13.78
C ALA A 371 4.97 2.11 13.73
N GLU A 372 4.54 3.36 13.95
CA GLU A 372 5.42 4.52 14.02
C GLU A 372 6.34 4.44 15.24
N LEU A 373 5.81 4.01 16.41
CA LEU A 373 6.62 3.79 17.61
C LEU A 373 7.68 2.71 17.40
N ALA A 374 7.34 1.62 16.71
CA ALA A 374 8.31 0.60 16.33
C ALA A 374 9.40 1.15 15.39
N ASN A 375 9.00 2.02 14.46
CA ASN A 375 9.92 2.69 13.54
C ASN A 375 10.86 3.66 14.26
N ILE A 376 10.36 4.42 15.25
CA ILE A 376 11.18 5.32 16.09
C ILE A 376 12.31 4.52 16.77
N ILE A 377 11.99 3.37 17.36
CA ILE A 377 13.00 2.50 18.00
C ILE A 377 14.04 1.99 16.98
N ASN A 378 13.60 1.61 15.79
CA ASN A 378 14.48 1.14 14.74
C ASN A 378 15.40 2.25 14.21
N GLU A 379 14.86 3.46 13.95
CA GLU A 379 15.63 4.62 13.51
C GLU A 379 16.66 5.06 14.56
N ALA A 380 16.30 4.98 15.85
CA ALA A 380 17.25 5.26 16.95
C ALA A 380 18.43 4.28 16.94
N ALA A 381 18.17 3.00 16.71
CA ALA A 381 19.23 1.99 16.59
C ALA A 381 20.12 2.27 15.36
N LEU A 382 19.54 2.59 14.21
CA LEU A 382 20.28 2.96 13.00
C LEU A 382 21.12 4.24 13.20
N ARG A 383 20.58 5.22 13.94
CA ARG A 383 21.30 6.46 14.28
C ARG A 383 22.51 6.17 15.18
N ALA A 384 22.36 5.37 16.23
CA ALA A 384 23.45 4.98 17.11
C ALA A 384 24.61 4.34 16.31
N VAL A 385 24.29 3.42 15.38
CA VAL A 385 25.30 2.77 14.51
C VAL A 385 25.95 3.80 13.58
N ARG A 386 25.20 4.70 12.96
CA ARG A 386 25.76 5.79 12.12
C ARG A 386 26.71 6.71 12.88
N SER A 387 26.48 6.86 14.19
CA SER A 387 27.34 7.63 15.10
C SER A 387 28.49 6.81 15.72
N GLY A 388 28.73 5.58 15.25
CA GLY A 388 29.80 4.71 15.74
C GLY A 388 29.56 4.11 17.12
N ARG A 389 28.33 4.19 17.66
CA ARG A 389 27.95 3.65 18.98
C ARG A 389 27.27 2.30 18.84
N SER A 390 27.38 1.47 19.86
CA SER A 390 26.74 0.15 19.94
C SER A 390 25.51 0.12 20.86
N VAL A 391 25.16 1.25 21.45
CA VAL A 391 24.07 1.42 22.40
C VAL A 391 23.26 2.65 22.02
N VAL A 392 21.94 2.55 22.07
CA VAL A 392 21.00 3.64 21.80
C VAL A 392 20.86 4.50 23.05
N GLU A 393 21.01 5.80 22.89
CA GLU A 393 20.87 6.81 23.94
C GLU A 393 19.54 7.56 23.81
N GLN A 394 19.16 8.34 24.85
CA GLN A 394 17.97 9.19 24.87
C GLN A 394 17.89 10.11 23.65
N ALA A 395 19.00 10.79 23.32
CA ALA A 395 19.09 11.71 22.18
C ALA A 395 18.86 11.04 20.82
N ASP A 396 19.13 9.75 20.69
CA ASP A 396 18.84 9.02 19.45
C ASP A 396 17.34 8.82 19.28
N LEU A 397 16.64 8.53 20.35
CA LEU A 397 15.18 8.35 20.34
C LEU A 397 14.46 9.68 20.06
N GLU A 398 14.88 10.75 20.72
CA GLU A 398 14.33 12.10 20.51
C GLU A 398 14.47 12.54 19.06
N GLU A 399 15.66 12.43 18.49
CA GLU A 399 15.86 12.79 17.07
C GLU A 399 15.11 11.82 16.13
N SER A 400 14.93 10.55 16.52
CA SER A 400 14.19 9.60 15.69
C SER A 400 12.69 9.90 15.64
N ILE A 401 12.11 10.46 16.70
CA ILE A 401 10.75 11.00 16.68
C ILE A 401 10.66 12.10 15.61
N GLU A 402 11.61 13.03 15.63
CA GLU A 402 11.64 14.12 14.67
C GLU A 402 11.80 13.61 13.23
N VAL A 403 12.65 12.59 13.04
CA VAL A 403 12.82 11.95 11.71
C VAL A 403 11.53 11.29 11.23
N VAL A 404 10.79 10.62 12.10
CA VAL A 404 9.54 9.96 11.73
C VAL A 404 8.41 10.97 11.45
N ILE A 405 8.34 12.07 12.22
CA ILE A 405 7.29 13.09 12.09
C ILE A 405 7.64 14.11 10.98
N ALA A 406 8.86 14.63 10.97
CA ALA A 406 9.27 15.76 10.13
C ALA A 406 10.32 15.38 9.05
N GLY A 407 10.78 14.13 9.02
CA GLY A 407 11.80 13.67 8.08
C GLY A 407 13.23 14.01 8.51
N TYR A 408 14.19 13.53 7.70
CA TYR A 408 15.62 13.75 7.97
C TYR A 408 16.04 15.20 7.82
N GLN A 409 17.08 15.61 8.57
CA GLN A 409 17.73 16.91 8.38
C GLN A 409 18.36 17.02 6.98
N LYS A 410 18.11 18.11 6.28
CA LYS A 410 18.72 18.39 4.98
C LYS A 410 20.15 18.89 5.19
N LYS A 411 21.15 18.10 4.77
CA LYS A 411 22.56 18.47 4.88
C LYS A 411 23.01 19.56 3.89
N ASN A 412 22.29 19.71 2.78
CA ASN A 412 22.67 20.60 1.66
C ASN A 412 21.65 21.71 1.40
N ALA A 413 20.82 22.06 2.39
CA ALA A 413 19.92 23.18 2.25
C ALA A 413 20.72 24.48 2.44
N VAL A 414 20.91 25.22 1.37
CA VAL A 414 21.50 26.55 1.42
C VAL A 414 20.36 27.54 1.57
N MET A 415 20.08 27.94 2.81
CA MET A 415 19.27 29.14 3.08
C MET A 415 20.17 30.35 3.04
N THR A 416 19.68 31.45 2.48
CA THR A 416 20.34 32.75 2.61
C THR A 416 20.25 33.22 4.04
N ASP A 417 21.17 34.09 4.49
CA ASP A 417 21.13 34.68 5.84
C ASP A 417 19.79 35.38 6.10
N HIS A 418 19.23 36.01 5.08
CA HIS A 418 17.92 36.65 5.17
C HIS A 418 16.80 35.65 5.41
N GLU A 419 16.73 34.55 4.66
CA GLU A 419 15.75 33.48 4.86
C GLU A 419 15.90 32.84 6.23
N LYS A 420 17.14 32.61 6.69
CA LYS A 420 17.41 32.07 8.02
C LYS A 420 16.89 32.99 9.14
N HIS A 421 17.03 34.31 8.97
CA HIS A 421 16.45 35.28 9.89
C HIS A 421 14.91 35.21 9.89
N ILE A 422 14.28 35.17 8.71
CA ILE A 422 12.81 35.08 8.61
C ILE A 422 12.32 33.83 9.32
N VAL A 423 12.93 32.66 9.05
CA VAL A 423 12.54 31.40 9.69
C VAL A 423 12.73 31.45 11.21
N ALA A 424 13.82 32.07 11.71
CA ALA A 424 14.04 32.21 13.15
C ALA A 424 12.92 33.01 13.82
N TYR A 425 12.52 34.13 13.23
CA TYR A 425 11.40 34.92 13.75
C TYR A 425 10.07 34.21 13.63
N HIS A 426 9.85 33.47 12.55
CA HIS A 426 8.65 32.65 12.31
C HIS A 426 8.47 31.61 13.43
N GLU A 427 9.48 30.79 13.68
CA GLU A 427 9.44 29.74 14.71
C GLU A 427 9.32 30.32 16.13
N ILE A 428 10.04 31.37 16.43
CA ILE A 428 9.90 32.08 17.73
C ILE A 428 8.51 32.72 17.83
N GLY A 429 7.94 33.20 16.74
CA GLY A 429 6.57 33.70 16.70
C GLY A 429 5.56 32.67 17.22
N HIS A 430 5.61 31.45 16.73
CA HIS A 430 4.78 30.34 17.23
C HIS A 430 5.03 30.06 18.72
N ALA A 431 6.30 29.91 19.10
CA ALA A 431 6.68 29.57 20.47
C ALA A 431 6.27 30.67 21.46
N LEU A 432 6.49 31.92 21.12
CA LEU A 432 6.21 33.05 22.00
C LEU A 432 4.71 33.29 22.16
N VAL A 433 3.93 33.22 21.08
CA VAL A 433 2.46 33.29 21.16
C VAL A 433 1.93 32.17 22.05
N ALA A 434 2.45 30.95 21.92
CA ALA A 434 2.08 29.84 22.79
C ALA A 434 2.41 30.10 24.27
N ALA A 435 3.63 30.58 24.57
CA ALA A 435 4.12 30.82 25.94
C ALA A 435 3.44 32.00 26.65
N LEU A 436 2.89 32.94 25.90
CA LEU A 436 2.19 34.11 26.43
C LEU A 436 0.69 33.88 26.65
N GLN A 437 0.15 32.78 26.14
CA GLN A 437 -1.25 32.40 26.31
C GLN A 437 -1.43 31.38 27.46
N SER A 438 -2.63 31.38 28.04
CA SER A 438 -3.04 30.36 29.00
C SER A 438 -3.45 29.06 28.24
N HIS A 439 -3.24 27.92 28.87
CA HIS A 439 -3.70 26.62 28.35
C HIS A 439 -3.08 26.18 27.01
N SER A 440 -1.90 26.70 26.66
CA SER A 440 -1.10 26.20 25.54
C SER A 440 -0.13 25.11 26.00
N ALA A 441 0.14 24.14 25.10
CA ALA A 441 1.12 23.11 25.37
C ALA A 441 2.53 23.71 25.54
N PRO A 442 3.35 23.20 26.48
CA PRO A 442 4.71 23.66 26.67
C PRO A 442 5.56 23.47 25.41
N VAL A 443 6.39 24.45 25.11
CA VAL A 443 7.40 24.34 24.06
C VAL A 443 8.49 23.39 24.52
N GLN A 444 8.79 22.37 23.75
CA GLN A 444 9.83 21.39 24.03
C GLN A 444 11.13 21.67 23.29
N LYS A 445 11.02 22.10 22.03
CA LYS A 445 12.16 22.36 21.14
C LYS A 445 11.76 23.31 20.02
N ILE A 446 12.68 24.17 19.62
CA ILE A 446 12.55 25.06 18.46
C ILE A 446 13.79 24.89 17.60
N THR A 447 13.63 24.71 16.29
CA THR A 447 14.76 24.56 15.37
C THR A 447 14.48 25.23 14.02
N ILE A 448 15.54 25.76 13.41
CA ILE A 448 15.53 26.33 12.07
C ILE A 448 16.31 25.45 11.07
N ILE A 449 16.59 24.20 11.44
CA ILE A 449 17.27 23.24 10.57
C ILE A 449 16.23 22.63 9.62
N PRO A 450 16.38 22.80 8.28
CA PRO A 450 15.43 22.28 7.31
C PRO A 450 15.33 20.77 7.30
N ARG A 451 14.11 20.27 7.10
CA ARG A 451 13.79 18.83 7.04
C ARG A 451 13.37 18.39 5.63
N THR A 452 13.43 17.07 5.37
CA THR A 452 13.08 16.51 4.06
C THR A 452 11.57 16.54 3.77
N SER A 453 10.71 16.73 4.77
CA SER A 453 9.28 16.99 4.60
C SER A 453 8.96 18.32 3.92
N GLY A 454 9.95 19.22 3.81
CA GLY A 454 9.79 20.56 3.25
C GLY A 454 9.72 21.66 4.31
N ALA A 455 9.63 21.32 5.58
CA ALA A 455 9.71 22.30 6.68
C ALA A 455 11.10 22.95 6.72
N LEU A 456 11.12 24.26 6.82
CA LEU A 456 12.36 25.05 6.95
C LEU A 456 12.80 25.18 8.42
N GLY A 457 11.87 25.07 9.33
CA GLY A 457 12.01 24.99 10.77
C GLY A 457 10.80 24.30 11.38
N TYR A 458 10.76 24.13 12.67
CA TYR A 458 9.55 23.76 13.41
C TYR A 458 9.67 24.06 14.90
N THR A 459 8.52 24.30 15.50
CA THR A 459 8.35 24.47 16.94
C THR A 459 7.59 23.27 17.49
N MET A 460 8.26 22.44 18.30
CA MET A 460 7.65 21.27 18.93
C MET A 460 7.00 21.67 20.25
N GLN A 461 5.71 21.44 20.35
CA GLN A 461 4.93 21.56 21.57
C GLN A 461 4.46 20.19 22.03
N VAL A 462 4.62 19.87 23.31
CA VAL A 462 4.29 18.55 23.87
C VAL A 462 3.35 18.75 25.06
N GLU A 463 2.15 18.19 24.95
CA GLU A 463 1.20 18.17 26.06
C GLU A 463 1.74 17.33 27.22
N GLN A 464 1.46 17.76 28.46
CA GLN A 464 1.89 17.01 29.66
C GLN A 464 1.04 15.76 29.88
N THR A 465 -0.21 15.77 29.45
CA THR A 465 -1.16 14.66 29.55
C THR A 465 -1.97 14.58 28.26
N ASP A 466 -2.45 13.38 27.92
CA ASP A 466 -3.37 13.23 26.77
C ASP A 466 -4.71 13.89 27.13
N LYS A 467 -5.03 15.01 26.46
CA LYS A 467 -6.31 15.71 26.61
C LYS A 467 -7.35 15.10 25.71
N VAL A 468 -8.46 14.70 26.29
CA VAL A 468 -9.63 14.16 25.55
C VAL A 468 -10.60 15.27 25.13
N LEU A 469 -10.71 16.33 25.92
CA LEU A 469 -11.62 17.44 25.66
C LEU A 469 -10.84 18.75 25.55
N MET A 470 -11.19 19.57 24.57
CA MET A 470 -10.67 20.92 24.39
C MET A 470 -11.80 21.93 24.46
N THR A 471 -11.57 23.01 25.18
CA THR A 471 -12.51 24.14 25.27
C THR A 471 -12.41 25.04 24.04
N LYS A 472 -13.43 25.86 23.81
CA LYS A 472 -13.42 26.89 22.75
C LYS A 472 -12.18 27.77 22.85
N GLN A 473 -11.83 28.24 24.07
CA GLN A 473 -10.68 29.10 24.32
C GLN A 473 -9.34 28.42 23.97
N GLU A 474 -9.20 27.11 24.26
CA GLU A 474 -7.99 26.35 23.90
C GLU A 474 -7.82 26.21 22.39
N LEU A 475 -8.93 25.99 21.66
CA LEU A 475 -8.91 25.92 20.21
C LEU A 475 -8.61 27.28 19.56
N GLU A 476 -9.19 28.37 20.08
CA GLU A 476 -8.86 29.74 19.67
C GLU A 476 -7.38 30.04 19.91
N ASN A 477 -6.86 29.73 21.10
CA ASN A 477 -5.44 29.90 21.42
C ASN A 477 -4.53 29.07 20.46
N LYS A 478 -4.97 27.88 20.07
CA LYS A 478 -4.24 27.05 19.11
C LYS A 478 -4.21 27.69 17.72
N ILE A 479 -5.32 28.30 17.28
CA ILE A 479 -5.37 29.06 16.02
C ILE A 479 -4.42 30.28 16.10
N ALA A 480 -4.43 31.04 17.22
CA ALA A 480 -3.51 32.13 17.41
C ALA A 480 -2.04 31.69 17.36
N THR A 481 -1.73 30.55 18.00
CA THR A 481 -0.38 29.95 17.93
C THR A 481 0.02 29.58 16.49
N LEU A 482 -0.87 28.94 15.73
CA LEU A 482 -0.62 28.60 14.32
C LEU A 482 -0.39 29.84 13.44
N THR A 483 -1.05 30.95 13.75
CA THR A 483 -0.83 32.21 13.00
C THR A 483 0.36 33.02 13.49
N GLY A 484 1.01 32.60 14.60
CA GLY A 484 2.10 33.32 15.26
C GLY A 484 3.34 33.53 14.39
N GLY A 485 3.72 32.52 13.58
CA GLY A 485 4.86 32.61 12.67
C GLY A 485 4.68 33.73 11.65
N ARG A 486 3.53 33.74 10.97
CA ARG A 486 3.17 34.79 10.03
C ARG A 486 3.05 36.15 10.68
N ALA A 487 2.45 36.22 11.85
CA ALA A 487 2.35 37.47 12.60
C ALA A 487 3.74 38.05 12.96
N ALA A 488 4.72 37.20 13.28
CA ALA A 488 6.09 37.62 13.52
C ALA A 488 6.76 38.21 12.25
N GLU A 489 6.56 37.57 11.09
CA GLU A 489 7.04 38.09 9.81
C GLU A 489 6.47 39.50 9.52
N GLU A 490 5.18 39.71 9.70
CA GLU A 490 4.50 40.99 9.47
C GLU A 490 4.98 42.07 10.43
N VAL A 491 5.14 41.76 11.72
CA VAL A 491 5.58 42.71 12.76
C VAL A 491 7.05 43.11 12.57
N VAL A 492 7.90 42.22 12.08
CA VAL A 492 9.34 42.40 12.02
C VAL A 492 9.81 42.96 10.68
N PHE A 493 9.38 42.32 9.61
CA PHE A 493 9.86 42.57 8.24
C PHE A 493 8.85 43.36 7.41
N SER A 494 7.59 43.47 7.86
CA SER A 494 6.48 44.02 7.05
C SER A 494 6.29 43.29 5.73
N GLU A 495 6.71 42.04 5.68
CA GLU A 495 6.65 41.14 4.53
C GLU A 495 5.88 39.88 4.88
N ILE A 496 5.48 39.12 3.86
CA ILE A 496 4.70 37.91 3.98
C ILE A 496 5.37 36.85 3.10
N THR A 497 5.73 35.72 3.71
CA THR A 497 6.35 34.64 2.95
C THR A 497 5.40 33.44 2.73
N THR A 498 5.83 32.52 1.89
CA THR A 498 5.12 31.26 1.65
C THR A 498 5.32 30.22 2.78
N GLY A 499 6.17 30.52 3.77
CA GLY A 499 6.50 29.62 4.87
C GLY A 499 5.30 29.19 5.71
N ALA A 500 4.34 30.10 5.91
CA ALA A 500 3.14 29.87 6.69
C ALA A 500 2.05 29.01 6.01
N SER A 501 2.31 28.40 4.85
CA SER A 501 1.31 27.67 4.07
C SER A 501 0.62 26.54 4.87
N ASN A 502 1.39 25.72 5.58
CA ASN A 502 0.86 24.63 6.40
C ASN A 502 0.08 25.15 7.63
N ASP A 503 0.55 26.21 8.24
CA ASP A 503 -0.10 26.81 9.42
C ASP A 503 -1.46 27.39 9.06
N ILE A 504 -1.55 28.05 7.90
CA ILE A 504 -2.81 28.56 7.35
C ILE A 504 -3.80 27.42 7.11
N GLU A 505 -3.34 26.30 6.52
CA GLU A 505 -4.18 25.13 6.31
C GLU A 505 -4.70 24.55 7.62
N GLN A 506 -3.83 24.38 8.61
CA GLN A 506 -4.17 23.84 9.93
C GLN A 506 -5.13 24.78 10.69
N ALA A 507 -4.85 26.06 10.72
CA ALA A 507 -5.70 27.07 11.35
C ALA A 507 -7.11 27.09 10.71
N THR A 508 -7.18 27.02 9.37
CA THR A 508 -8.45 26.99 8.64
C THR A 508 -9.25 25.72 8.93
N LYS A 509 -8.60 24.54 8.94
CA LYS A 509 -9.25 23.27 9.29
C LYS A 509 -9.82 23.31 10.71
N LEU A 510 -9.05 23.83 11.66
CA LEU A 510 -9.48 23.92 13.05
C LEU A 510 -10.64 24.89 13.23
N ALA A 511 -10.56 26.10 12.65
CA ALA A 511 -11.62 27.09 12.68
C ALA A 511 -12.92 26.56 12.03
N ARG A 512 -12.80 25.84 10.91
CA ARG A 512 -13.96 25.20 10.27
C ARG A 512 -14.59 24.14 11.17
N ALA A 513 -13.78 23.26 11.78
CA ALA A 513 -14.29 22.23 12.69
C ALA A 513 -15.00 22.82 13.92
N MET A 514 -14.49 23.94 14.49
CA MET A 514 -15.15 24.66 15.59
C MET A 514 -16.55 25.10 15.21
N ILE A 515 -16.75 25.56 13.98
CA ILE A 515 -18.02 26.11 13.50
C ILE A 515 -18.97 25.00 13.06
N THR A 516 -18.49 24.04 12.27
CA THR A 516 -19.36 23.06 11.57
C THR A 516 -19.59 21.78 12.37
N ARG A 517 -18.65 21.43 13.26
CA ARG A 517 -18.65 20.14 13.95
C ARG A 517 -18.85 20.24 15.46
N TYR A 518 -18.22 21.22 16.11
CA TYR A 518 -18.21 21.29 17.58
C TYR A 518 -19.29 22.22 18.14
N GLY A 519 -20.07 22.91 17.29
CA GLY A 519 -21.11 23.83 17.74
C GLY A 519 -20.59 25.04 18.55
N MET A 520 -19.33 25.46 18.27
CA MET A 520 -18.68 26.56 19.01
C MET A 520 -18.92 27.95 18.38
N SER A 521 -19.92 28.07 17.51
CA SER A 521 -20.32 29.31 16.86
C SER A 521 -21.64 29.80 17.43
N GLU A 522 -21.71 31.07 17.87
CA GLU A 522 -22.93 31.67 18.39
C GLU A 522 -24.09 31.73 17.37
N ALA A 523 -23.78 31.68 16.07
CA ALA A 523 -24.80 31.77 15.04
C ALA A 523 -25.44 30.43 14.70
N PHE A 524 -24.73 29.35 14.88
CA PHE A 524 -25.21 28.00 14.53
C PHE A 524 -25.48 27.12 15.76
N ASP A 525 -24.93 27.54 16.92
CA ASP A 525 -25.07 26.84 18.20
C ASP A 525 -24.85 25.33 18.05
N MET A 526 -25.73 24.49 18.58
CA MET A 526 -25.63 23.02 18.61
C MET A 526 -26.10 22.35 17.31
N VAL A 527 -25.78 22.89 16.15
CA VAL A 527 -26.13 22.32 14.85
C VAL A 527 -24.89 21.70 14.17
N ALA A 528 -24.97 20.42 13.83
CA ALA A 528 -23.95 19.75 13.03
C ALA A 528 -24.16 20.09 11.55
N LEU A 529 -23.20 20.80 10.95
CA LEU A 529 -23.23 21.29 9.57
C LEU A 529 -22.37 20.48 8.61
N GLU A 530 -21.64 19.48 9.14
CA GLU A 530 -20.85 18.54 8.35
C GLU A 530 -21.02 17.10 8.84
N THR A 531 -20.80 16.17 7.92
CA THR A 531 -20.67 14.74 8.20
C THR A 531 -19.25 14.31 7.95
N VAL A 532 -18.69 13.51 8.86
CA VAL A 532 -17.34 12.96 8.73
C VAL A 532 -17.44 11.55 8.17
N SER A 533 -16.77 11.32 7.05
CA SER A 533 -16.49 10.00 6.50
C SER A 533 -14.99 9.70 6.62
N ASN A 534 -14.61 8.44 6.56
CA ASN A 534 -13.21 8.00 6.73
C ASN A 534 -12.59 8.42 8.09
N GLN A 535 -13.31 8.20 9.17
CA GLN A 535 -12.94 8.63 10.53
C GLN A 535 -11.47 8.28 10.90
N TYR A 536 -10.97 7.14 10.46
CA TYR A 536 -9.62 6.65 10.78
C TYR A 536 -8.53 6.98 9.73
N LEU A 537 -8.89 7.67 8.62
CA LEU A 537 -7.99 7.96 7.50
C LEU A 537 -7.93 9.47 7.17
N GLY A 538 -8.00 10.31 8.18
CA GLY A 538 -7.89 11.76 8.00
C GLY A 538 -9.22 12.50 7.94
N GLY A 539 -10.36 11.79 7.99
CA GLY A 539 -11.68 12.39 8.17
C GLY A 539 -12.11 13.26 7.00
N ASP A 540 -12.41 12.64 5.85
CA ASP A 540 -13.08 13.38 4.78
C ASP A 540 -14.39 13.95 5.28
N THR A 541 -14.58 15.26 5.16
CA THR A 541 -15.78 15.94 5.60
C THR A 541 -16.62 16.37 4.40
N SER A 542 -17.91 16.20 4.51
CA SER A 542 -18.88 16.73 3.56
C SER A 542 -19.87 17.66 4.26
N LEU A 543 -20.08 18.86 3.72
CA LEU A 543 -21.02 19.81 4.27
C LEU A 543 -22.45 19.31 4.06
N ALA A 544 -23.24 19.31 5.15
CA ALA A 544 -24.64 18.89 5.19
C ALA A 544 -25.56 20.10 5.36
N CYS A 545 -25.36 21.14 4.55
CA CYS A 545 -26.09 22.40 4.66
C CYS A 545 -26.29 23.06 3.28
N SER A 546 -27.18 24.08 3.21
CA SER A 546 -27.46 24.82 1.99
C SER A 546 -26.27 25.69 1.55
N ALA A 547 -26.22 26.08 0.27
CA ALA A 547 -25.18 26.98 -0.25
C ALA A 547 -25.15 28.34 0.46
N GLN A 548 -26.29 28.84 0.93
CA GLN A 548 -26.34 30.07 1.71
C GLN A 548 -25.64 29.91 3.06
N THR A 549 -25.89 28.80 3.76
CA THR A 549 -25.22 28.48 5.03
C THR A 549 -23.72 28.26 4.82
N GLN A 550 -23.30 27.66 3.71
CA GLN A 550 -21.88 27.51 3.36
C GLN A 550 -21.17 28.85 3.25
N ASN A 551 -21.78 29.84 2.58
CA ASN A 551 -21.22 31.19 2.50
C ASN A 551 -21.09 31.85 3.89
N GLU A 552 -22.04 31.61 4.78
CA GLU A 552 -21.97 32.13 6.15
C GLU A 552 -20.88 31.42 6.97
N ILE A 553 -20.72 30.10 6.81
CA ILE A 553 -19.62 29.33 7.43
C ILE A 553 -18.28 29.93 6.98
N ASP A 554 -18.08 30.10 5.66
CA ASP A 554 -16.82 30.63 5.13
C ASP A 554 -16.51 32.04 5.65
N ALA A 555 -17.50 32.92 5.72
CA ALA A 555 -17.34 34.25 6.30
C ALA A 555 -16.91 34.19 7.78
N ARG A 556 -17.49 33.28 8.57
CA ARG A 556 -17.13 33.11 9.98
C ARG A 556 -15.78 32.47 10.19
N VAL A 557 -15.38 31.50 9.35
CA VAL A 557 -14.02 30.92 9.36
C VAL A 557 -13.00 32.04 9.15
N VAL A 558 -13.20 32.86 8.12
CA VAL A 558 -12.30 33.99 7.84
C VAL A 558 -12.25 34.98 9.02
N ALA A 559 -13.41 35.31 9.60
CA ALA A 559 -13.48 36.22 10.74
C ALA A 559 -12.74 35.68 11.98
N LEU A 560 -12.92 34.39 12.29
CA LEU A 560 -12.26 33.73 13.42
C LEU A 560 -10.75 33.68 13.25
N VAL A 561 -10.26 33.19 12.10
CA VAL A 561 -8.82 33.13 11.83
C VAL A 561 -8.20 34.54 11.87
N LYS A 562 -8.87 35.53 11.30
CA LYS A 562 -8.41 36.92 11.33
C LYS A 562 -8.37 37.49 12.76
N ALA A 563 -9.35 37.20 13.59
CA ALA A 563 -9.37 37.66 14.98
C ALA A 563 -8.22 37.07 15.80
N GLU A 564 -7.97 35.77 15.65
CA GLU A 564 -6.88 35.12 16.38
C GLU A 564 -5.49 35.49 15.81
N HIS A 565 -5.38 35.75 14.51
CA HIS A 565 -4.18 36.31 13.91
C HIS A 565 -3.87 37.72 14.44
N GLU A 566 -4.88 38.58 14.56
CA GLU A 566 -4.69 39.94 15.13
C GLU A 566 -4.31 39.87 16.61
N LYS A 567 -4.84 38.92 17.37
CA LYS A 567 -4.43 38.64 18.74
C LYS A 567 -2.96 38.22 18.82
N ALA A 568 -2.52 37.28 17.94
CA ALA A 568 -1.12 36.87 17.86
C ALA A 568 -0.20 38.04 17.52
N ARG A 569 -0.57 38.87 16.55
CA ARG A 569 0.17 40.08 16.15
C ARG A 569 0.33 41.05 17.33
N LYS A 570 -0.74 41.34 18.03
CA LYS A 570 -0.71 42.24 19.20
C LYS A 570 0.17 41.69 20.31
N LEU A 571 0.11 40.40 20.63
CA LEU A 571 0.98 39.76 21.62
C LEU A 571 2.48 39.94 21.26
N LEU A 572 2.81 39.78 19.98
CA LEU A 572 4.18 39.93 19.50
C LEU A 572 4.65 41.38 19.47
N GLU A 573 3.80 42.35 19.09
CA GLU A 573 4.08 43.80 19.15
C GLU A 573 4.37 44.26 20.58
N GLU A 574 3.55 43.83 21.55
CA GLU A 574 3.72 44.17 22.97
C GLU A 574 5.00 43.56 23.58
N ASN A 575 5.53 42.50 22.98
CA ASN A 575 6.71 41.77 23.44
C ASN A 575 7.85 41.76 22.41
N ARG A 576 7.94 42.81 21.57
CA ARG A 576 8.89 42.92 20.47
C ARG A 576 10.35 42.69 20.89
N THR A 577 10.79 43.28 22.00
CA THR A 577 12.17 43.13 22.52
C THR A 577 12.49 41.69 22.90
N LEU A 578 11.52 40.96 23.42
CA LEU A 578 11.66 39.54 23.75
C LEU A 578 11.72 38.67 22.49
N LEU A 579 10.87 38.99 21.51
CA LEU A 579 10.89 38.36 20.19
C LEU A 579 12.26 38.50 19.52
N ASP A 580 12.83 39.72 19.50
CA ASP A 580 14.14 39.98 18.92
C ASP A 580 15.27 39.25 19.66
N LYS A 581 15.25 39.21 21.01
CA LYS A 581 16.25 38.48 21.83
C LYS A 581 16.22 36.97 21.56
N LEU A 582 15.03 36.38 21.52
CA LEU A 582 14.85 34.94 21.30
C LEU A 582 15.22 34.55 19.87
N SER A 583 14.83 35.35 18.87
CA SER A 583 15.13 35.08 17.46
C SER A 583 16.62 35.16 17.17
N ALA A 584 17.34 36.15 17.76
CA ALA A 584 18.80 36.24 17.67
C ALA A 584 19.47 34.99 18.30
N PHE A 585 18.98 34.55 19.47
CA PHE A 585 19.50 33.36 20.14
C PHE A 585 19.27 32.07 19.31
N LEU A 586 18.07 31.91 18.72
CA LEU A 586 17.77 30.80 17.84
C LEU A 586 18.59 30.84 16.55
N TYR A 587 18.80 32.03 15.98
CA TYR A 587 19.63 32.21 14.79
C TYR A 587 21.07 31.73 14.98
N GLU A 588 21.66 32.05 16.16
CA GLU A 588 23.03 31.64 16.50
C GLU A 588 23.13 30.13 16.81
N LYS A 589 22.19 29.58 17.58
CA LYS A 589 22.22 28.17 18.02
C LYS A 589 21.61 27.19 17.03
N GLU A 590 20.78 27.65 16.10
CA GLU A 590 19.98 26.90 15.14
C GLU A 590 18.95 25.93 15.78
N THR A 591 19.14 25.58 17.03
CA THR A 591 18.22 24.74 17.83
C THR A 591 18.31 25.14 19.28
N ILE A 592 17.17 25.39 19.93
CA ILE A 592 17.05 25.67 21.35
C ILE A 592 16.04 24.73 22.01
N THR A 593 16.31 24.39 23.26
CA THR A 593 15.40 23.57 24.08
C THR A 593 14.29 24.44 24.68
N GLY A 594 13.18 23.81 25.09
CA GLY A 594 12.09 24.51 25.77
C GLY A 594 12.54 25.16 27.10
N ASP A 595 13.48 24.54 27.83
CA ASP A 595 14.02 25.10 29.08
C ASP A 595 14.83 26.38 28.82
N GLU A 596 15.71 26.36 27.82
CA GLU A 596 16.46 27.57 27.43
C GLU A 596 15.54 28.71 26.96
N PHE A 597 14.51 28.36 26.18
CA PHE A 597 13.49 29.28 25.73
C PHE A 597 12.74 29.90 26.93
N MET A 598 12.24 29.09 27.84
CA MET A 598 11.50 29.52 29.02
C MET A 598 12.34 30.29 30.01
N GLN A 599 13.64 29.97 30.15
CA GLN A 599 14.56 30.76 30.95
C GLN A 599 14.60 32.22 30.48
N ILE A 600 14.79 32.45 29.18
CA ILE A 600 14.85 33.84 28.62
C ILE A 600 13.49 34.55 28.77
N VAL A 601 12.36 33.82 28.61
CA VAL A 601 11.02 34.38 28.80
C VAL A 601 10.80 34.81 30.26
N ASN A 602 11.21 34.01 31.23
CA ASN A 602 11.04 34.30 32.67
C ASN A 602 11.95 35.45 33.12
N GLU A 603 13.22 35.47 32.70
CA GLU A 603 14.13 36.61 32.96
C GLU A 603 13.54 37.95 32.48
N ASN A 604 12.87 37.94 31.33
CA ASN A 604 12.23 39.17 30.81
C ASN A 604 10.97 39.57 31.61
N LYS A 605 10.21 38.56 32.12
CA LYS A 605 9.06 38.83 32.99
C LYS A 605 9.50 39.48 34.32
N GLU A 606 10.57 38.94 34.93
CA GLU A 606 11.15 39.51 36.17
C GLU A 606 11.72 40.92 35.96
N ALA A 607 12.32 41.19 34.80
CA ALA A 607 12.83 42.52 34.48
C ALA A 607 11.72 43.57 34.21
N LYS A 608 10.50 43.14 33.86
CA LYS A 608 9.33 44.03 33.66
C LYS A 608 8.47 44.21 34.91
N ALA A 609 8.58 43.32 35.93
CA ALA A 609 7.91 43.40 37.22
C ALA A 609 8.69 44.26 38.20
#